data_814b34cbbfc7ea6d88ba321768fabcf4
#
_entry.id   814b34cbbfc7ea6d88ba321768fabcf4
#
_cell.length_a   1.000
_cell.length_b   1.000
_cell.length_c   1.000
_cell.angle_alpha   90.00
_cell.angle_beta   90.00
_cell.angle_gamma   90.00
#
_symmetry.space_group_name_H-M   'P 1'
#
loop_
_entity.id
_entity.type
_entity.pdbx_description
1 polymer ?
#
loop_
_entity_poly.entity_id
_entity_poly.type
_entity_poly.pdbx_seq_one_letter_code
_entity_poly.pdbx_strand_id
1 'polypeptide(L)'
;RIRGVATTPDVSGLLAKRAVVVMTSGGNEPVFDSGLNGHSPFAWSLMQSLQQVGTWKPGSNLFEQVRFAVARKLPQRPQYGASRGGGHEPGADYLFEQRQLEVR
;
A
#
# COMPACT_ATOMS: atom_id res chain seq x y z
N ARG A 1 8.58 -21.84 12.90
CA ARG A 1 7.56 -20.81 12.91
C ARG A 1 6.28 -21.29 12.26
N ILE A 2 5.17 -20.97 12.86
CA ILE A 2 3.88 -21.40 12.36
C ILE A 2 3.46 -20.52 11.22
N ARG A 3 3.11 -21.16 10.12
CA ARG A 3 2.64 -20.45 8.96
C ARG A 3 1.15 -20.27 9.03
N GLY A 4 0.67 -19.23 8.42
CA GLY A 4 -0.75 -19.03 8.27
C GLY A 4 -1.43 -18.51 9.50
N VAL A 5 -0.74 -18.36 10.58
CA VAL A 5 -1.33 -17.74 11.74
C VAL A 5 -1.38 -16.25 11.49
N ALA A 6 -2.57 -15.70 11.52
CA ALA A 6 -2.73 -14.27 11.36
C ALA A 6 -2.06 -13.59 12.52
N THR A 7 -1.14 -12.73 12.22
CA THR A 7 -0.38 -12.09 13.24
C THR A 7 -0.31 -10.62 12.98
N THR A 8 -0.04 -9.90 14.02
CA THR A 8 0.33 -8.53 13.88
C THR A 8 1.67 -8.48 13.17
N PRO A 9 1.89 -7.46 12.34
CA PRO A 9 3.19 -7.30 11.71
C PRO A 9 4.27 -7.15 12.76
N ASP A 10 5.46 -7.59 12.42
CA ASP A 10 6.63 -7.36 13.26
C ASP A 10 7.06 -5.91 13.06
N VAL A 11 6.40 -5.01 13.77
CA VAL A 11 6.62 -3.59 13.59
C VAL A 11 8.05 -3.22 13.96
N SER A 12 8.57 -3.80 15.04
CA SER A 12 9.93 -3.49 15.46
C SER A 12 10.94 -3.86 14.39
N GLY A 13 10.78 -5.05 13.80
CA GLY A 13 11.68 -5.49 12.75
C GLY A 13 11.59 -4.62 11.52
N LEU A 14 10.38 -4.24 11.14
CA LEU A 14 10.20 -3.40 9.96
C LEU A 14 10.73 -1.99 10.19
N LEU A 15 10.53 -1.44 11.39
CA LEU A 15 11.01 -0.10 11.68
C LEU A 15 12.54 -0.04 11.71
N ALA A 16 13.20 -1.15 11.94
CA ALA A 16 14.65 -1.18 11.98
C ALA A 16 15.28 -1.22 10.59
N LYS A 17 14.48 -1.39 9.55
CA LYS A 17 15.00 -1.54 8.19
C LYS A 17 14.58 -0.36 7.32
N ARG A 18 15.47 -0.03 6.38
CA ARG A 18 15.15 1.00 5.40
C ARG A 18 14.28 0.40 4.32
N ALA A 19 13.16 1.03 4.06
CA ALA A 19 12.23 0.60 3.02
C ALA A 19 12.13 1.67 1.95
N VAL A 20 12.32 1.25 0.70
CA VAL A 20 12.10 2.11 -0.45
C VAL A 20 11.20 1.34 -1.40
N VAL A 21 9.94 1.74 -1.45
CA VAL A 21 8.94 1.02 -2.23
C VAL A 21 8.30 1.96 -3.23
N VAL A 22 7.79 1.38 -4.30
CA VAL A 22 7.12 2.11 -5.36
C VAL A 22 5.77 1.45 -5.58
N MET A 23 4.74 2.27 -5.64
CA MET A 23 3.40 1.82 -5.97
C MET A 23 2.96 2.54 -7.23
N THR A 24 2.55 1.79 -8.24
CA THR A 24 2.14 2.38 -9.51
C THR A 24 0.68 2.05 -9.78
N SER A 25 0.02 2.91 -10.55
CA SER A 25 -1.38 2.71 -10.88
C SER A 25 -1.60 1.60 -11.90
N GLY A 26 -0.58 1.19 -12.62
CA GLY A 26 -0.70 0.12 -13.58
C GLY A 26 0.65 -0.28 -14.13
N GLY A 27 0.66 -1.33 -14.95
CA GLY A 27 1.85 -1.77 -15.65
C GLY A 27 1.93 -1.15 -17.03
N ASN A 28 1.90 -2.01 -18.06
CA ASN A 28 1.96 -1.52 -19.44
C ASN A 28 0.59 -1.31 -20.05
N GLU A 29 -0.45 -1.68 -19.35
CA GLU A 29 -1.81 -1.49 -19.84
C GLU A 29 -2.24 -0.04 -19.66
N PRO A 30 -3.23 0.44 -20.41
CA PRO A 30 -3.78 1.76 -20.18
C PRO A 30 -4.36 1.88 -18.78
N VAL A 31 -4.22 3.04 -18.17
CA VAL A 31 -4.79 3.29 -16.86
C VAL A 31 -5.86 4.37 -16.97
N PHE A 32 -6.83 4.30 -16.07
CA PHE A 32 -7.90 5.27 -16.01
C PHE A 32 -7.50 6.38 -15.06
N ASP A 33 -7.74 7.61 -15.48
CA ASP A 33 -7.30 8.76 -14.68
C ASP A 33 -8.44 9.61 -14.16
N SER A 34 -9.67 9.14 -14.30
CA SER A 34 -10.81 9.86 -13.77
C SER A 34 -11.97 8.89 -13.57
N GLY A 35 -13.00 9.35 -12.90
CA GLY A 35 -14.22 8.57 -12.79
C GLY A 35 -14.79 8.45 -11.39
N LEU A 36 -14.05 8.81 -10.36
CA LEU A 36 -14.54 8.69 -8.98
C LEU A 36 -14.32 10.01 -8.27
N ASN A 37 -15.33 10.85 -8.27
CA ASN A 37 -15.30 12.14 -7.58
C ASN A 37 -14.09 12.98 -7.99
N GLY A 38 -13.77 12.96 -9.28
CA GLY A 38 -12.63 13.72 -9.78
C GLY A 38 -11.30 13.07 -9.60
N HIS A 39 -11.26 11.84 -9.09
CA HIS A 39 -10.02 11.11 -8.86
C HIS A 39 -9.93 9.90 -9.78
N SER A 40 -8.72 9.48 -10.07
CA SER A 40 -8.53 8.21 -10.76
C SER A 40 -9.01 7.07 -9.87
N PRO A 41 -9.42 5.95 -10.46
CA PRO A 41 -9.80 4.80 -9.65
C PRO A 41 -8.70 4.33 -8.71
N PHE A 42 -7.44 4.38 -9.16
CA PHE A 42 -6.33 4.01 -8.30
C PHE A 42 -6.19 4.97 -7.12
N ALA A 43 -6.20 6.27 -7.40
CA ALA A 43 -6.08 7.27 -6.34
C ALA A 43 -7.24 7.18 -5.36
N TRP A 44 -8.45 6.99 -5.85
CA TRP A 44 -9.61 6.85 -5.00
C TRP A 44 -9.49 5.63 -4.09
N SER A 45 -9.10 4.48 -4.67
CA SER A 45 -8.94 3.25 -3.90
C SER A 45 -7.84 3.38 -2.87
N LEU A 46 -6.75 4.04 -3.23
CA LEU A 46 -5.66 4.27 -2.29
C LEU A 46 -6.12 5.13 -1.12
N MET A 47 -6.83 6.21 -1.39
CA MET A 47 -7.33 7.07 -0.35
C MET A 47 -8.30 6.35 0.59
N GLN A 48 -9.17 5.53 0.01
CA GLN A 48 -10.11 4.75 0.82
C GLN A 48 -9.38 3.75 1.70
N SER A 49 -8.37 3.10 1.16
CA SER A 49 -7.59 2.13 1.93
C SER A 49 -6.80 2.80 3.03
N LEU A 50 -6.26 3.98 2.77
CA LEU A 50 -5.53 4.72 3.78
C LEU A 50 -6.43 5.15 4.94
N GLN A 51 -7.68 5.47 4.66
CA GLN A 51 -8.61 5.86 5.71
C GLN A 51 -8.92 4.71 6.66
N GLN A 52 -8.69 3.49 6.24
CA GLN A 52 -8.97 2.31 7.04
C GLN A 52 -7.76 1.79 7.79
N VAL A 53 -6.63 2.46 7.65
CA VAL A 53 -5.44 2.06 8.38
C VAL A 53 -5.65 2.38 9.86
N GLY A 54 -5.42 1.38 10.69
CA GLY A 54 -5.51 1.58 12.13
C GLY A 54 -4.17 2.02 12.70
N THR A 55 -3.55 1.12 13.47
CA THR A 55 -2.30 1.46 14.14
C THR A 55 -1.13 1.40 13.17
N TRP A 56 -0.86 0.24 12.64
CA TRP A 56 0.23 0.04 11.70
C TRP A 56 -0.23 -0.90 10.61
N LYS A 57 0.06 -0.56 9.37
CA LYS A 57 -0.24 -1.44 8.24
C LYS A 57 0.95 -1.43 7.30
N PRO A 58 1.55 -2.59 7.04
CA PRO A 58 2.63 -2.68 6.05
C PRO A 58 2.13 -2.27 4.66
N GLY A 59 3.00 -1.66 3.89
CA GLY A 59 2.65 -1.18 2.57
C GLY A 59 2.15 -2.28 1.65
N SER A 60 2.73 -3.47 1.75
CA SER A 60 2.28 -4.59 0.92
C SER A 60 0.83 -4.97 1.23
N ASN A 61 0.44 -4.91 2.48
CA ASN A 61 -0.95 -5.20 2.86
C ASN A 61 -1.90 -4.12 2.35
N LEU A 62 -1.50 -2.87 2.51
CA LEU A 62 -2.30 -1.77 1.98
C LEU A 62 -2.44 -1.90 0.47
N PHE A 63 -1.33 -2.21 -0.21
CA PHE A 63 -1.36 -2.34 -1.65
C PHE A 63 -2.31 -3.44 -2.12
N GLU A 64 -2.37 -4.57 -1.40
CA GLU A 64 -3.28 -5.64 -1.79
C GLU A 64 -4.72 -5.16 -1.77
N GLN A 65 -5.08 -4.33 -0.81
CA GLN A 65 -6.43 -3.77 -0.78
C GLN A 65 -6.68 -2.88 -1.99
N VAL A 66 -5.72 -2.04 -2.33
CA VAL A 66 -5.86 -1.14 -3.47
C VAL A 66 -5.93 -1.93 -4.76
N ARG A 67 -5.03 -2.91 -4.93
CA ARG A 67 -4.99 -3.71 -6.14
C ARG A 67 -6.30 -4.46 -6.34
N PHE A 68 -6.83 -5.04 -5.29
CA PHE A 68 -8.08 -5.77 -5.37
C PHE A 68 -9.23 -4.85 -5.74
N ALA A 69 -9.29 -3.68 -5.11
CA ALA A 69 -10.38 -2.75 -5.37
C ALA A 69 -10.37 -2.26 -6.82
N VAL A 70 -9.19 -2.02 -7.38
CA VAL A 70 -9.07 -1.57 -8.77
C VAL A 70 -9.36 -2.73 -9.73
N ALA A 71 -8.77 -3.89 -9.48
CA ALA A 71 -8.87 -5.01 -10.40
C ALA A 71 -10.27 -5.58 -10.49
N ARG A 72 -11.09 -5.38 -9.47
CA ARG A 72 -12.47 -5.84 -9.49
C ARG A 72 -13.29 -5.16 -10.57
N LYS A 73 -12.94 -3.93 -10.93
CA LYS A 73 -13.77 -3.12 -11.80
C LYS A 73 -13.12 -2.80 -13.13
N LEU A 74 -11.80 -2.87 -13.19
CA LEU A 74 -11.06 -2.37 -14.34
C LEU A 74 -9.98 -3.37 -14.74
N PRO A 75 -9.61 -3.39 -16.03
CA PRO A 75 -8.49 -4.21 -16.48
C PRO A 75 -7.13 -3.60 -16.16
N GLN A 76 -7.06 -2.83 -15.14
CA GLN A 76 -5.88 -2.10 -14.70
C GLN A 76 -5.24 -2.87 -13.55
N ARG A 77 -3.91 -2.97 -13.58
CA ARG A 77 -3.18 -3.79 -12.61
C ARG A 77 -2.13 -2.94 -11.90
N PRO A 78 -2.48 -2.33 -10.78
CA PRO A 78 -1.49 -1.62 -9.98
C PRO A 78 -0.36 -2.54 -9.57
N GLN A 79 0.81 -1.97 -9.38
CA GLN A 79 2.01 -2.74 -9.03
C GLN A 79 2.70 -2.13 -7.84
N TYR A 80 3.36 -2.98 -7.10
CA TYR A 80 4.08 -2.59 -5.88
C TYR A 80 5.42 -3.31 -5.89
N GLY A 81 6.48 -2.58 -5.62
CA GLY A 81 7.78 -3.20 -5.65
C GLY A 81 8.77 -2.42 -4.82
N ALA A 82 9.91 -3.05 -4.59
CA ALA A 82 10.99 -2.47 -3.82
C ALA A 82 12.07 -1.95 -4.76
N SER A 83 12.70 -0.86 -4.34
CA SER A 83 13.82 -0.30 -5.10
C SER A 83 15.11 -0.61 -4.38
N ARG A 84 15.79 -1.64 -4.82
CA ARG A 84 17.08 -1.99 -4.23
C ARG A 84 18.13 -0.94 -4.54
N GLY A 85 18.10 -0.39 -5.74
CA GLY A 85 19.00 0.68 -6.10
C GLY A 85 18.81 1.92 -5.25
N GLY A 86 17.60 2.10 -4.69
CA GLY A 86 17.33 3.21 -3.80
C GLY A 86 17.68 2.93 -2.35
N GLY A 87 18.12 1.72 -2.03
CA GLY A 87 18.54 1.40 -0.67
C GLY A 87 17.57 0.55 0.11
N HIS A 88 16.63 -0.10 -0.57
CA HIS A 88 15.70 -0.99 0.12
C HIS A 88 16.40 -2.20 0.70
N GLU A 89 16.19 -2.48 1.98
CA GLU A 89 16.80 -3.62 2.62
C GLU A 89 15.90 -4.85 2.50
N PRO A 90 16.50 -6.04 2.39
CA PRO A 90 15.69 -7.26 2.26
C PRO A 90 14.72 -7.42 3.43
N GLY A 91 13.48 -7.75 3.10
CA GLY A 91 12.46 -7.96 4.11
C GLY A 91 11.84 -6.70 4.66
N ALA A 92 12.28 -5.54 4.20
CA ALA A 92 11.71 -4.28 4.66
C ALA A 92 10.38 -3.99 3.97
N ASP A 93 9.58 -3.16 4.60
CA ASP A 93 8.35 -2.68 4.01
C ASP A 93 8.03 -1.34 4.65
N TYR A 94 7.30 -0.51 3.92
CA TYR A 94 6.87 0.77 4.45
C TYR A 94 5.69 0.54 5.39
N LEU A 95 5.66 1.25 6.49
CA LEU A 95 4.56 1.13 7.45
C LEU A 95 3.73 2.39 7.42
N PHE A 96 2.44 2.20 7.22
CA PHE A 96 1.47 3.29 7.32
C PHE A 96 0.86 3.29 8.70
N GLU A 97 0.63 4.48 9.20
CA GLU A 97 -0.01 4.66 10.49
C GLU A 97 -0.98 5.82 10.39
N GLN A 98 -2.18 5.64 10.90
CA GLN A 98 -3.12 6.73 10.94
C GLN A 98 -2.76 7.62 12.12
N ARG A 99 -2.50 8.88 11.82
CA ARG A 99 -2.18 9.83 12.84
C ARG A 99 -3.45 10.55 13.26
N GLN A 100 -3.70 10.57 14.55
CA GLN A 100 -4.82 11.33 15.07
C GLN A 100 -4.39 12.76 15.24
N LEU A 101 -5.23 13.66 14.73
CA LEU A 101 -5.00 15.07 14.95
C LEU A 101 -5.63 15.47 16.27
N GLU A 102 -4.85 16.12 17.08
CA GLU A 102 -5.39 16.68 18.32
C GLU A 102 -6.00 18.03 18.01
N VAL A 103 -7.23 18.19 18.47
CA VAL A 103 -7.94 19.46 18.32
C VAL A 103 -7.71 20.26 19.58
N ARG A 104 -7.20 21.44 19.41
CA ARG A 104 -6.91 22.31 20.53
C ARG A 104 -7.94 23.40 20.67
#